data_8c1d8701ebc0ef91c3f8aef2448eba28
#
_entry.id   8c1d8701ebc0ef91c3f8aef2448eba28
#
_cell.length_a   1.000
_cell.length_b   1.000
_cell.length_c   1.000
_cell.angle_alpha   90.00
_cell.angle_beta   90.00
_cell.angle_gamma   90.00
#
_symmetry.space_group_name_H-M   'P 1'
#
loop_
_entity.id
_entity.type
_entity.pdbx_description
1 polymer ?
#
loop_
_entity_poly.entity_id
_entity_poly.type
_entity_poly.pdbx_seq_one_letter_code
_entity_poly.pdbx_strand_id
1 'polypeptide(L)'
;MAEENTLVASADGVFFEPVENEDGLSINADNQIKSNLAGLVEARYADAQRARDSDENRWITAYHNFRGLYPKNVRFRESEKSRVFIKVTKTKVLAAFGQLVDVIFGTGKFPIGVSATTLPEGVDEYMHLSSAEAPGIETSAATPSPVQMDDPMDIGFAGDGRVLKPGATINSGKGLFEDFMDDANVSFEAGPSPIPEMPEISPAKEAARNMEKLIHDQIDESGGSTELRNAIFESTLFGTGIVKGPFNFNKTLHNWEDGADGRTYTPTTVRVPRIEFVSVWDFFPDPNATAIEECEYVVHRHKLNRSQLRALRKMPYFDEDAIRECMQIGPNYTEKDYEYELKDDQRMAEAGYSRFEVLEYWGLMDAEYAKEVGIDLPEEVDILDEVQINAWVCNGLVLRAVVNPFTPHRIPYNAFPYERNPYSFFGVGVAENMNDSQQIMNGHARMAIDNLALSGSVIFDVDETMLVGGQSMEIYPGKVFRRQSGMQGQAIHGLKFPNTSQENMMMFDKFRQLADEQTGIPSYSHGMTGVQSMTRTASGMS
;
A
#
# COMPACT_ATOMS: atom_id res chain seq x y z
N MET A 1 -37.98 18.70 13.77
CA MET A 1 -37.04 19.49 12.96
C MET A 1 -35.72 18.75 13.08
N ALA A 2 -35.41 18.01 12.05
CA ALA A 2 -34.15 17.26 12.02
C ALA A 2 -33.03 18.27 11.73
N GLU A 3 -32.07 18.42 12.64
CA GLU A 3 -30.84 19.17 12.39
C GLU A 3 -29.97 18.37 11.42
N GLU A 4 -29.80 18.92 10.24
CA GLU A 4 -28.88 18.42 9.24
C GLU A 4 -27.43 18.58 9.75
N ASN A 5 -26.83 17.50 10.21
CA ASN A 5 -25.41 17.45 10.50
C ASN A 5 -24.62 17.42 9.19
N THR A 6 -24.29 18.59 8.68
CA THR A 6 -23.41 18.73 7.50
C THR A 6 -21.94 18.58 7.93
N LEU A 7 -21.35 17.43 7.65
CA LEU A 7 -19.92 17.20 7.87
C LEU A 7 -19.11 17.78 6.71
N VAL A 8 -18.19 18.67 7.03
CA VAL A 8 -17.24 19.25 6.07
C VAL A 8 -15.98 18.43 6.08
N ALA A 9 -15.76 17.64 5.02
CA ALA A 9 -14.50 16.95 4.82
C ALA A 9 -13.38 17.94 4.50
N SER A 10 -12.30 17.96 5.29
CA SER A 10 -11.05 18.58 4.88
C SER A 10 -10.17 17.56 4.15
N ALA A 11 -9.41 18.01 3.18
CA ALA A 11 -8.72 17.17 2.19
C ALA A 11 -7.70 16.14 2.75
N ASP A 12 -7.38 16.16 4.04
CA ASP A 12 -6.31 15.36 4.63
C ASP A 12 -6.70 14.62 5.93
N GLY A 13 -7.98 14.49 6.24
CA GLY A 13 -8.41 13.83 7.48
C GLY A 13 -9.59 12.89 7.27
N VAL A 14 -9.39 11.63 7.64
CA VAL A 14 -10.45 10.62 7.66
C VAL A 14 -11.23 10.78 8.97
N PHE A 15 -12.49 11.07 8.86
CA PHE A 15 -13.36 11.23 10.00
C PHE A 15 -14.52 10.21 9.91
N PHE A 16 -14.78 9.55 11.03
CA PHE A 16 -15.76 8.48 11.12
C PHE A 16 -17.15 9.04 11.43
N GLU A 17 -18.19 8.56 10.72
CA GLU A 17 -19.53 8.59 11.25
C GLU A 17 -19.83 7.26 11.92
N PRO A 18 -20.18 7.23 13.20
CA PRO A 18 -20.80 6.05 13.80
C PRO A 18 -22.16 5.80 13.14
N VAL A 19 -22.51 4.53 13.00
CA VAL A 19 -23.88 4.15 12.70
C VAL A 19 -24.76 4.81 13.77
N GLU A 20 -25.77 5.56 13.36
CA GLU A 20 -26.74 6.18 14.27
C GLU A 20 -27.43 5.08 15.09
N ASN A 21 -26.86 4.76 16.25
CA ASN A 21 -27.65 4.27 17.35
C ASN A 21 -28.10 5.52 18.10
N GLU A 22 -29.40 5.72 18.21
CA GLU A 22 -30.05 6.91 18.78
C GLU A 22 -29.73 7.15 20.28
N ASP A 23 -28.90 6.32 20.90
CA ASP A 23 -28.51 6.44 22.30
C ASP A 23 -27.26 7.29 22.42
N GLY A 24 -27.48 8.59 22.40
CA GLY A 24 -26.44 9.61 22.46
C GLY A 24 -25.68 9.59 23.77
N LEU A 25 -24.39 9.32 23.65
CA LEU A 25 -23.40 9.31 24.71
C LEU A 25 -22.99 10.72 25.09
N SER A 26 -23.54 11.23 26.18
CA SER A 26 -22.98 12.42 26.82
C SER A 26 -21.89 12.00 27.81
N ILE A 27 -20.64 12.42 27.57
CA ILE A 27 -19.56 12.22 28.52
C ILE A 27 -19.77 13.18 29.71
N ASN A 28 -20.49 12.73 30.73
CA ASN A 28 -20.71 13.48 31.96
C ASN A 28 -19.82 13.01 33.12
N ALA A 29 -18.72 12.34 32.82
CA ALA A 29 -17.80 11.86 33.85
C ALA A 29 -17.03 13.03 34.48
N ASP A 30 -16.72 12.89 35.78
CA ASP A 30 -15.84 13.78 36.51
C ASP A 30 -14.49 13.94 35.78
N ASN A 31 -13.92 15.14 35.78
CA ASN A 31 -12.65 15.44 35.12
C ASN A 31 -11.51 14.53 35.61
N GLN A 32 -11.58 14.02 36.84
CA GLN A 32 -10.58 13.12 37.40
C GLN A 32 -10.65 11.73 36.76
N ILE A 33 -11.82 11.22 36.46
CA ILE A 33 -12.02 9.92 35.85
C ILE A 33 -11.60 9.96 34.37
N LYS A 34 -11.94 11.05 33.67
CA LYS A 34 -11.43 11.30 32.30
C LYS A 34 -9.90 11.34 32.26
N SER A 35 -9.27 11.97 33.28
CA SER A 35 -7.81 11.97 33.40
C SER A 35 -7.23 10.58 33.64
N ASN A 36 -7.90 9.71 34.39
CA ASN A 36 -7.48 8.33 34.58
C ASN A 36 -7.52 7.53 33.27
N LEU A 37 -8.57 7.68 32.47
CA LEU A 37 -8.64 7.05 31.15
C LEU A 37 -7.51 7.54 30.22
N ALA A 38 -7.27 8.86 30.19
CA ALA A 38 -6.17 9.39 29.42
C ALA A 38 -4.83 8.80 29.87
N GLY A 39 -4.59 8.72 31.18
CA GLY A 39 -3.40 8.10 31.75
C GLY A 39 -3.24 6.62 31.37
N LEU A 40 -4.33 5.85 31.36
CA LEU A 40 -4.31 4.45 30.92
C LEU A 40 -3.91 4.32 29.44
N VAL A 41 -4.51 5.14 28.56
CA VAL A 41 -4.19 5.13 27.13
C VAL A 41 -2.72 5.54 26.90
N GLU A 42 -2.24 6.58 27.58
CA GLU A 42 -0.84 7.01 27.48
C GLU A 42 0.13 5.96 28.04
N ALA A 43 -0.22 5.25 29.12
CA ALA A 43 0.58 4.16 29.65
C ALA A 43 0.68 2.98 28.66
N ARG A 44 -0.44 2.53 28.10
CA ARG A 44 -0.47 1.46 27.09
C ARG A 44 0.29 1.86 25.82
N TYR A 45 0.18 3.12 25.41
CA TYR A 45 0.97 3.66 24.31
C TYR A 45 2.47 3.62 24.59
N ALA A 46 2.89 4.03 25.81
CA ALA A 46 4.29 4.00 26.20
C ALA A 46 4.84 2.57 26.28
N ASP A 47 4.04 1.60 26.73
CA ASP A 47 4.42 0.18 26.74
C ASP A 47 4.59 -0.37 25.33
N ALA A 48 3.63 -0.13 24.45
CA ALA A 48 3.70 -0.53 23.06
C ALA A 48 4.88 0.14 22.33
N GLN A 49 5.16 1.41 22.62
CA GLN A 49 6.32 2.12 22.05
C GLN A 49 7.64 1.47 22.48
N ARG A 50 7.80 1.15 23.77
CA ARG A 50 9.02 0.49 24.27
C ARG A 50 9.24 -0.90 23.67
N ALA A 51 8.18 -1.67 23.54
CA ALA A 51 8.24 -3.00 22.92
C ALA A 51 8.68 -2.93 21.46
N ARG A 52 8.32 -1.84 20.76
CA ARG A 52 8.59 -1.64 19.34
C ARG A 52 9.99 -1.10 19.01
N ASP A 53 10.79 -0.69 19.98
CA ASP A 53 12.13 -0.12 19.76
C ASP A 53 13.04 -1.01 18.90
N SER A 54 12.97 -2.34 19.09
CA SER A 54 13.73 -3.29 18.26
C SER A 54 13.28 -3.29 16.81
N ASP A 55 11.98 -3.21 16.56
CA ASP A 55 11.41 -3.18 15.22
C ASP A 55 11.70 -1.86 14.51
N GLU A 56 11.66 -0.73 15.22
CA GLU A 56 12.05 0.58 14.69
C GLU A 56 13.48 0.57 14.15
N ASN A 57 14.42 -0.04 14.87
CA ASN A 57 15.81 -0.19 14.41
C ASN A 57 15.93 -1.07 13.15
N ARG A 58 15.13 -2.14 13.05
CA ARG A 58 15.04 -2.99 11.85
C ARG A 58 14.53 -2.18 10.65
N TRP A 59 13.46 -1.40 10.84
CA TRP A 59 12.88 -0.57 9.79
C TRP A 59 13.79 0.56 9.34
N ILE A 60 14.51 1.22 10.24
CA ILE A 60 15.53 2.22 9.89
C ILE A 60 16.61 1.59 9.03
N THR A 61 17.10 0.42 9.42
CA THR A 61 18.12 -0.31 8.65
C THR A 61 17.59 -0.70 7.25
N ALA A 62 16.36 -1.19 7.17
CA ALA A 62 15.68 -1.50 5.91
C ALA A 62 15.55 -0.26 5.01
N TYR A 63 15.16 0.87 5.59
CA TYR A 63 15.05 2.14 4.88
C TYR A 63 16.41 2.65 4.37
N HIS A 64 17.46 2.61 5.19
CA HIS A 64 18.81 2.98 4.78
C HIS A 64 19.30 2.12 3.61
N ASN A 65 19.10 0.80 3.68
CA ASN A 65 19.44 -0.10 2.58
C ASN A 65 18.67 0.21 1.31
N PHE A 66 17.38 0.52 1.43
CA PHE A 66 16.55 0.94 0.30
C PHE A 66 17.00 2.27 -0.31
N ARG A 67 17.30 3.27 0.51
CA ARG A 67 17.77 4.57 0.07
C ARG A 67 19.22 4.54 -0.43
N GLY A 68 20.01 3.59 0.03
CA GLY A 68 21.45 3.48 -0.22
C GLY A 68 22.25 4.47 0.63
N LEU A 69 21.89 4.56 1.89
CA LEU A 69 22.53 5.40 2.89
C LEU A 69 23.30 4.52 3.88
N TYR A 70 24.45 4.99 4.32
CA TYR A 70 25.14 4.36 5.44
C TYR A 70 24.62 4.94 6.75
N PRO A 71 24.29 4.08 7.75
CA PRO A 71 23.95 4.56 9.08
C PRO A 71 25.07 5.41 9.68
N LYS A 72 24.71 6.42 10.49
CA LYS A 72 25.68 7.35 11.10
C LYS A 72 26.70 6.69 12.03
N ASN A 73 26.36 5.52 12.57
CA ASN A 73 27.21 4.71 13.45
C ASN A 73 28.28 3.91 12.68
N VAL A 74 28.19 3.79 11.35
CA VAL A 74 29.18 3.08 10.54
C VAL A 74 30.47 3.88 10.48
N ARG A 75 31.53 3.31 11.06
CA ARG A 75 32.88 3.88 11.01
C ARG A 75 33.67 3.21 9.90
N PHE A 76 34.11 3.99 8.93
CA PHE A 76 35.00 3.53 7.89
C PHE A 76 36.46 3.63 8.38
N ARG A 77 37.30 2.67 7.97
CA ARG A 77 38.74 2.73 8.25
C ARG A 77 39.36 3.90 7.46
N GLU A 78 40.42 4.46 7.96
CA GLU A 78 41.16 5.54 7.26
C GLU A 78 41.67 5.11 5.89
N SER A 79 41.97 3.83 5.74
CA SER A 79 42.40 3.21 4.48
C SER A 79 41.27 3.07 3.45
N GLU A 80 40.02 3.07 3.88
CA GLU A 80 38.84 2.99 2.99
C GLU A 80 38.51 4.39 2.48
N LYS A 81 38.70 4.64 1.19
CA LYS A 81 38.39 5.93 0.55
C LYS A 81 37.06 5.93 -0.16
N SER A 82 36.67 4.79 -0.71
CA SER A 82 35.40 4.64 -1.40
C SER A 82 34.22 4.69 -0.42
N ARG A 83 33.15 5.39 -0.82
CA ARG A 83 31.87 5.50 -0.07
C ARG A 83 30.70 5.03 -0.92
N VAL A 84 30.96 4.23 -1.92
CA VAL A 84 29.94 3.74 -2.85
C VAL A 84 29.00 2.80 -2.12
N PHE A 85 27.69 3.00 -2.33
CA PHE A 85 26.62 2.12 -1.92
C PHE A 85 25.88 1.62 -3.16
N ILE A 86 25.83 0.32 -3.37
CA ILE A 86 25.14 -0.30 -4.51
C ILE A 86 23.72 -0.68 -4.06
N LYS A 87 22.71 -0.06 -4.66
CA LYS A 87 21.31 -0.13 -4.21
C LYS A 87 20.58 -1.40 -4.70
N VAL A 88 21.12 -2.59 -4.40
CA VAL A 88 20.50 -3.87 -4.79
C VAL A 88 19.16 -4.04 -4.05
N THR A 89 19.11 -3.71 -2.76
CA THR A 89 17.88 -3.74 -1.96
C THR A 89 16.75 -2.95 -2.59
N LYS A 90 17.04 -1.72 -3.08
CA LYS A 90 16.01 -0.91 -3.74
C LYS A 90 15.41 -1.62 -4.95
N THR A 91 16.25 -2.22 -5.77
CA THR A 91 15.80 -2.94 -6.97
C THR A 91 14.93 -4.13 -6.61
N LYS A 92 15.31 -4.88 -5.57
CA LYS A 92 14.55 -6.05 -5.10
C LYS A 92 13.20 -5.67 -4.49
N VAL A 93 13.17 -4.66 -3.63
CA VAL A 93 11.91 -4.16 -3.02
C VAL A 93 10.95 -3.66 -4.11
N LEU A 94 11.43 -2.88 -5.08
CA LEU A 94 10.58 -2.39 -6.17
C LEU A 94 10.08 -3.51 -7.08
N ALA A 95 10.89 -4.55 -7.30
CA ALA A 95 10.47 -5.70 -8.09
C ALA A 95 9.42 -6.54 -7.35
N ALA A 96 9.60 -6.81 -6.06
CA ALA A 96 8.61 -7.50 -5.23
C ALA A 96 7.29 -6.71 -5.21
N PHE A 97 7.37 -5.42 -4.95
CA PHE A 97 6.21 -4.53 -4.98
C PHE A 97 5.50 -4.57 -6.34
N GLY A 98 6.24 -4.47 -7.44
CA GLY A 98 5.67 -4.53 -8.78
C GLY A 98 4.96 -5.85 -9.06
N GLN A 99 5.56 -6.98 -8.66
CA GLN A 99 4.96 -8.31 -8.81
C GLN A 99 3.67 -8.45 -7.98
N LEU A 100 3.67 -8.00 -6.72
CA LEU A 100 2.48 -8.04 -5.87
C LEU A 100 1.35 -7.17 -6.42
N VAL A 101 1.69 -5.95 -6.88
CA VAL A 101 0.71 -5.06 -7.50
C VAL A 101 0.17 -5.64 -8.80
N ASP A 102 0.99 -6.28 -9.61
CA ASP A 102 0.56 -6.93 -10.85
C ASP A 102 -0.38 -8.11 -10.58
N VAL A 103 -0.05 -8.94 -9.59
CA VAL A 103 -0.91 -10.06 -9.18
C VAL A 103 -2.26 -9.56 -8.65
N ILE A 104 -2.27 -8.51 -7.83
CA ILE A 104 -3.49 -8.03 -7.16
C ILE A 104 -4.33 -7.15 -8.08
N PHE A 105 -3.71 -6.28 -8.88
CA PHE A 105 -4.41 -5.28 -9.70
C PHE A 105 -4.24 -5.45 -11.22
N GLY A 106 -3.48 -6.44 -11.67
CA GLY A 106 -3.14 -6.63 -13.10
C GLY A 106 -4.35 -6.94 -13.99
N THR A 107 -5.42 -7.49 -13.42
CA THR A 107 -6.68 -7.73 -14.15
C THR A 107 -7.54 -6.47 -14.32
N GLY A 108 -7.12 -5.33 -13.78
CA GLY A 108 -7.90 -4.09 -13.76
C GLY A 108 -9.08 -4.08 -12.80
N LYS A 109 -9.32 -5.20 -12.08
CA LYS A 109 -10.31 -5.32 -11.02
C LYS A 109 -9.64 -5.83 -9.76
N PHE A 110 -10.10 -5.36 -8.61
CA PHE A 110 -9.64 -5.90 -7.34
C PHE A 110 -10.04 -7.38 -7.21
N PRO A 111 -9.18 -8.30 -6.75
CA PRO A 111 -9.44 -9.74 -6.74
C PRO A 111 -10.40 -10.14 -5.61
N ILE A 112 -11.59 -9.61 -5.61
CA ILE A 112 -12.70 -10.00 -4.74
C ILE A 112 -13.75 -10.68 -5.58
N GLY A 113 -14.19 -11.85 -5.16
CA GLY A 113 -15.35 -12.56 -5.68
C GLY A 113 -16.33 -12.83 -4.57
N VAL A 114 -17.63 -12.72 -4.86
CA VAL A 114 -18.69 -13.04 -3.92
C VAL A 114 -19.36 -14.35 -4.34
N SER A 115 -19.33 -15.36 -3.45
CA SER A 115 -20.00 -16.63 -3.66
C SER A 115 -21.44 -16.55 -3.14
N ALA A 116 -22.37 -17.17 -3.88
CA ALA A 116 -23.72 -17.31 -3.42
C ALA A 116 -23.78 -18.21 -2.17
N THR A 117 -24.44 -17.75 -1.12
CA THR A 117 -24.71 -18.57 0.07
C THR A 117 -25.99 -19.39 -0.12
N THR A 118 -26.18 -20.43 0.69
CA THR A 118 -27.43 -21.20 0.74
C THR A 118 -28.58 -20.28 1.13
N LEU A 119 -29.69 -20.41 0.41
CA LEU A 119 -30.89 -19.61 0.68
C LEU A 119 -31.50 -20.00 2.04
N PRO A 120 -32.09 -19.04 2.77
CA PRO A 120 -32.88 -19.36 3.96
C PRO A 120 -34.05 -20.30 3.64
N GLU A 121 -34.48 -21.08 4.62
CA GLU A 121 -35.65 -21.96 4.49
C GLU A 121 -36.89 -21.15 4.07
N GLY A 122 -37.52 -21.53 2.98
CA GLY A 122 -38.74 -20.87 2.45
C GLY A 122 -38.52 -19.92 1.27
N VAL A 123 -37.28 -19.75 0.80
CA VAL A 123 -36.99 -19.04 -0.45
C VAL A 123 -36.72 -20.07 -1.55
N ASP A 124 -37.52 -20.05 -2.61
CA ASP A 124 -37.34 -20.96 -3.76
C ASP A 124 -35.99 -20.67 -4.44
N GLU A 125 -35.26 -21.74 -4.74
CA GLU A 125 -33.92 -21.66 -5.38
C GLU A 125 -33.97 -21.01 -6.77
N TYR A 126 -35.14 -21.07 -7.41
CA TYR A 126 -35.39 -20.55 -8.74
C TYR A 126 -36.60 -19.63 -8.75
N MET A 127 -36.41 -18.33 -8.96
CA MET A 127 -37.51 -17.47 -9.35
C MET A 127 -37.83 -17.72 -10.80
N HIS A 128 -38.95 -18.43 -11.05
CA HIS A 128 -39.57 -18.37 -12.35
C HIS A 128 -40.04 -16.92 -12.54
N LEU A 129 -39.39 -16.16 -13.39
CA LEU A 129 -39.95 -14.92 -13.92
C LEU A 129 -41.25 -15.30 -14.63
N SER A 130 -42.34 -15.40 -13.86
CA SER A 130 -43.65 -15.44 -14.45
C SER A 130 -43.82 -14.13 -15.20
N SER A 131 -44.05 -14.24 -16.51
CA SER A 131 -44.30 -13.13 -17.45
C SER A 131 -45.55 -12.29 -17.12
N ALA A 132 -45.97 -12.23 -15.87
CA ALA A 132 -47.26 -11.74 -15.46
C ALA A 132 -47.24 -10.42 -14.66
N GLU A 133 -46.11 -9.75 -14.44
CA GLU A 133 -46.13 -8.40 -13.84
C GLU A 133 -45.03 -7.50 -14.37
N ALA A 134 -45.10 -7.21 -15.69
CA ALA A 134 -44.58 -5.97 -16.18
C ALA A 134 -45.62 -4.88 -15.92
N PRO A 135 -45.32 -3.80 -15.15
CA PRO A 135 -46.29 -2.73 -14.95
C PRO A 135 -46.58 -2.06 -16.29
N GLY A 136 -47.81 -2.28 -16.78
CA GLY A 136 -48.53 -1.41 -17.69
C GLY A 136 -47.78 -0.81 -18.89
N ILE A 137 -47.30 -1.63 -19.81
CA ILE A 137 -47.18 -1.19 -21.20
C ILE A 137 -48.46 -1.67 -21.89
N GLU A 138 -49.43 -0.78 -22.07
CA GLU A 138 -50.55 -1.01 -22.94
C GLU A 138 -50.00 -1.33 -24.33
N THR A 139 -50.00 -2.60 -24.71
CA THR A 139 -49.78 -3.02 -26.08
C THR A 139 -51.06 -2.65 -26.84
N SER A 140 -51.07 -1.44 -27.39
CA SER A 140 -51.91 -1.11 -28.51
C SER A 140 -51.58 -2.08 -29.65
N ALA A 141 -52.48 -3.00 -29.90
CA ALA A 141 -52.38 -3.91 -31.03
C ALA A 141 -52.49 -3.13 -32.33
N ALA A 142 -51.38 -2.57 -32.78
CA ALA A 142 -51.23 -2.13 -34.17
C ALA A 142 -50.55 -3.26 -34.92
N THR A 143 -51.29 -3.98 -35.72
CA THR A 143 -50.81 -4.87 -36.75
C THR A 143 -49.73 -4.16 -37.55
N PRO A 144 -48.49 -4.69 -37.64
CA PRO A 144 -47.49 -4.06 -38.48
C PRO A 144 -47.84 -4.32 -39.95
N SER A 145 -48.13 -3.24 -40.65
CA SER A 145 -48.14 -3.24 -42.13
C SER A 145 -46.77 -3.70 -42.65
N PRO A 146 -46.73 -4.48 -43.73
CA PRO A 146 -45.46 -4.92 -44.27
C PRO A 146 -44.68 -3.71 -44.78
N VAL A 147 -43.57 -3.43 -44.14
CA VAL A 147 -42.59 -2.44 -44.62
C VAL A 147 -41.93 -3.01 -45.85
N GLN A 148 -42.26 -2.40 -47.01
CA GLN A 148 -41.45 -2.60 -48.20
C GLN A 148 -40.04 -2.14 -47.93
N MET A 149 -39.10 -3.09 -47.99
CA MET A 149 -37.67 -2.79 -48.04
C MET A 149 -37.31 -2.34 -49.45
N ASP A 150 -37.30 -1.05 -49.65
CA ASP A 150 -36.58 -0.43 -50.76
C ASP A 150 -35.46 0.38 -50.13
N ASP A 151 -34.28 -0.21 -49.97
CA ASP A 151 -32.97 0.34 -50.28
C ASP A 151 -31.83 -0.59 -49.83
N PRO A 152 -31.00 -1.04 -50.73
CA PRO A 152 -29.81 -1.81 -50.39
C PRO A 152 -28.63 -0.88 -50.23
N MET A 153 -28.52 -0.19 -49.09
CA MET A 153 -27.31 0.53 -48.68
C MET A 153 -26.95 0.28 -47.22
N ASP A 154 -26.64 -0.94 -46.90
CA ASP A 154 -25.89 -1.23 -45.68
C ASP A 154 -24.40 -1.22 -45.95
N ILE A 155 -23.75 -0.11 -45.61
CA ILE A 155 -22.29 0.03 -45.66
C ILE A 155 -21.74 -0.45 -44.34
N GLY A 156 -21.23 -1.69 -44.29
CA GLY A 156 -20.51 -2.21 -43.11
C GLY A 156 -19.09 -1.62 -43.04
N PHE A 157 -18.70 -1.18 -41.86
CA PHE A 157 -17.34 -0.77 -41.55
C PHE A 157 -16.56 -1.90 -40.89
N ALA A 158 -15.42 -2.26 -41.48
CA ALA A 158 -14.44 -3.11 -40.81
C ALA A 158 -13.56 -2.25 -39.90
N GLY A 159 -13.09 -2.81 -38.80
CA GLY A 159 -12.36 -2.10 -37.73
C GLY A 159 -11.05 -1.41 -38.13
N ASP A 160 -10.66 -1.44 -39.42
CA ASP A 160 -9.50 -0.75 -39.98
C ASP A 160 -9.87 0.53 -40.76
N GLY A 161 -11.13 0.93 -40.72
CA GLY A 161 -11.61 2.14 -41.39
C GLY A 161 -11.78 2.00 -42.92
N ARG A 162 -11.73 0.80 -43.50
CA ARG A 162 -11.96 0.56 -44.91
C ARG A 162 -13.40 0.21 -45.19
N VAL A 163 -13.98 0.86 -46.15
CA VAL A 163 -15.34 0.58 -46.66
C VAL A 163 -15.31 -0.69 -47.50
N LEU A 164 -16.02 -1.73 -47.10
CA LEU A 164 -16.22 -2.93 -47.88
C LEU A 164 -17.36 -2.73 -48.86
N LYS A 165 -17.11 -2.93 -50.15
CA LYS A 165 -18.15 -2.90 -51.18
C LYS A 165 -19.08 -4.11 -51.04
N PRO A 166 -20.41 -3.95 -51.25
CA PRO A 166 -21.35 -5.05 -51.26
C PRO A 166 -20.95 -6.07 -52.34
N GLY A 167 -20.74 -7.33 -51.95
CA GLY A 167 -20.42 -8.39 -52.88
C GLY A 167 -18.99 -8.93 -52.85
N ALA A 168 -18.14 -8.46 -51.92
CA ALA A 168 -16.83 -9.06 -51.71
C ALA A 168 -16.98 -10.34 -50.84
N THR A 169 -17.13 -11.47 -51.49
CA THR A 169 -16.95 -12.79 -50.86
C THR A 169 -15.48 -12.96 -50.50
N ILE A 170 -15.21 -13.15 -49.22
CA ILE A 170 -13.89 -13.54 -48.77
C ILE A 170 -13.70 -14.98 -49.22
N ASN A 171 -12.90 -15.16 -50.26
CA ASN A 171 -12.47 -16.49 -50.73
C ASN A 171 -11.48 -17.07 -49.72
N SER A 172 -11.98 -17.72 -48.69
CA SER A 172 -11.19 -18.64 -47.90
C SER A 172 -11.60 -20.08 -48.26
N GLY A 173 -10.78 -20.70 -49.08
CA GLY A 173 -10.80 -22.17 -49.26
C GLY A 173 -11.89 -22.69 -50.19
N LYS A 174 -11.60 -22.74 -51.47
CA LYS A 174 -12.21 -23.73 -52.37
C LYS A 174 -11.94 -25.09 -51.75
N GLY A 175 -12.99 -25.83 -51.41
CA GLY A 175 -12.87 -27.26 -51.11
C GLY A 175 -13.78 -27.84 -50.08
N LEU A 176 -14.67 -27.08 -49.42
CA LEU A 176 -15.53 -27.65 -48.36
C LEU A 176 -17.04 -27.49 -48.61
N PHE A 177 -17.46 -26.87 -49.70
CA PHE A 177 -18.90 -26.64 -49.98
C PHE A 177 -19.45 -27.42 -51.19
N GLU A 178 -18.62 -28.06 -52.01
CA GLU A 178 -19.08 -28.83 -53.17
C GLU A 178 -19.49 -30.27 -52.80
N ASP A 179 -18.97 -30.83 -51.68
CA ASP A 179 -19.36 -32.17 -51.19
C ASP A 179 -20.66 -32.20 -50.35
N PHE A 180 -21.30 -31.07 -50.10
CA PHE A 180 -22.52 -30.99 -49.28
C PHE A 180 -23.81 -30.83 -50.06
N MET A 181 -23.76 -30.75 -51.40
CA MET A 181 -24.97 -30.52 -52.21
C MET A 181 -25.55 -31.78 -52.88
N ASP A 182 -24.90 -32.90 -52.83
CA ASP A 182 -25.40 -34.11 -53.50
C ASP A 182 -26.27 -35.07 -52.64
N ASP A 183 -26.40 -34.79 -51.32
CA ASP A 183 -27.30 -35.56 -50.44
C ASP A 183 -28.54 -34.78 -49.95
N ALA A 184 -29.05 -33.85 -50.77
CA ALA A 184 -30.24 -33.08 -50.45
C ALA A 184 -31.54 -33.84 -50.73
N ASN A 185 -31.77 -34.91 -49.98
CA ASN A 185 -33.10 -35.50 -49.80
C ASN A 185 -33.38 -35.91 -48.36
N VAL A 186 -33.00 -35.04 -47.40
CA VAL A 186 -33.46 -35.15 -46.04
C VAL A 186 -34.61 -34.18 -45.88
N SER A 187 -35.82 -34.73 -45.83
CA SER A 187 -37.00 -33.99 -45.39
C SER A 187 -36.79 -33.54 -43.92
N PHE A 188 -36.49 -32.25 -43.77
CA PHE A 188 -36.57 -31.62 -42.44
C PHE A 188 -38.04 -31.57 -42.02
N GLU A 189 -38.47 -32.56 -41.24
CA GLU A 189 -39.60 -32.35 -40.36
C GLU A 189 -39.19 -31.26 -39.39
N ALA A 190 -39.76 -30.08 -39.55
CA ALA A 190 -39.63 -28.99 -38.61
C ALA A 190 -40.33 -29.40 -37.30
N GLY A 191 -39.60 -30.15 -36.46
CA GLY A 191 -39.99 -30.26 -35.08
C GLY A 191 -39.95 -28.86 -34.46
N PRO A 192 -40.79 -28.56 -33.46
CA PRO A 192 -40.78 -27.27 -32.79
C PRO A 192 -39.34 -26.98 -32.33
N SER A 193 -38.76 -25.91 -32.83
CA SER A 193 -37.44 -25.46 -32.38
C SER A 193 -37.46 -25.45 -30.87
N PRO A 194 -36.51 -26.09 -30.17
CA PRO A 194 -36.46 -25.99 -28.73
C PRO A 194 -36.38 -24.49 -28.42
N ILE A 195 -37.39 -23.95 -27.75
CA ILE A 195 -37.37 -22.61 -27.19
C ILE A 195 -36.08 -22.56 -26.37
N PRO A 196 -35.13 -21.65 -26.63
CA PRO A 196 -33.93 -21.60 -25.83
C PRO A 196 -34.41 -21.44 -24.39
N GLU A 197 -34.16 -22.46 -23.57
CA GLU A 197 -34.40 -22.39 -22.14
C GLU A 197 -33.67 -21.14 -21.65
N MET A 198 -34.43 -20.13 -21.20
CA MET A 198 -33.85 -18.97 -20.58
C MET A 198 -33.02 -19.48 -19.41
N PRO A 199 -31.75 -19.06 -19.28
CA PRO A 199 -30.92 -19.55 -18.21
C PRO A 199 -31.62 -19.27 -16.88
N GLU A 200 -31.95 -20.33 -16.13
CA GLU A 200 -32.48 -20.23 -14.79
C GLU A 200 -31.49 -19.43 -13.93
N ILE A 201 -31.80 -18.21 -13.64
CA ILE A 201 -30.93 -17.34 -12.84
C ILE A 201 -31.33 -17.58 -11.38
N SER A 202 -30.47 -18.28 -10.63
CA SER A 202 -30.63 -18.40 -9.19
C SER A 202 -30.56 -17.00 -8.56
N PRO A 203 -31.58 -16.55 -7.79
CA PRO A 203 -31.59 -15.22 -7.18
C PRO A 203 -30.39 -15.00 -6.24
N ALA A 204 -29.88 -16.05 -5.59
CA ALA A 204 -28.68 -15.96 -4.76
C ALA A 204 -27.42 -15.66 -5.59
N LYS A 205 -27.30 -16.23 -6.80
CA LYS A 205 -26.17 -15.92 -7.70
C LYS A 205 -26.23 -14.51 -8.26
N GLU A 206 -27.44 -14.02 -8.53
CA GLU A 206 -27.64 -12.65 -8.99
C GLU A 206 -27.33 -11.64 -7.88
N ALA A 207 -27.81 -11.89 -6.66
CA ALA A 207 -27.47 -11.08 -5.49
C ALA A 207 -25.96 -11.06 -5.23
N ALA A 208 -25.28 -12.19 -5.32
CA ALA A 208 -23.83 -12.28 -5.18
C ALA A 208 -23.10 -11.45 -6.25
N ARG A 209 -23.51 -11.52 -7.51
CA ARG A 209 -22.95 -10.70 -8.60
C ARG A 209 -23.18 -9.21 -8.41
N ASN A 210 -24.37 -8.84 -7.94
CA ASN A 210 -24.68 -7.42 -7.68
C ASN A 210 -23.87 -6.89 -6.49
N MET A 211 -23.68 -7.71 -5.45
CA MET A 211 -22.83 -7.37 -4.31
C MET A 211 -21.35 -7.24 -4.72
N GLU A 212 -20.85 -8.19 -5.55
CA GLU A 212 -19.49 -8.09 -6.09
C GLU A 212 -19.27 -6.80 -6.87
N LYS A 213 -20.21 -6.45 -7.76
CA LYS A 213 -20.17 -5.18 -8.48
C LYS A 213 -20.13 -3.98 -7.53
N LEU A 214 -21.04 -3.96 -6.55
CA LEU A 214 -21.10 -2.86 -5.59
C LEU A 214 -19.80 -2.69 -4.81
N ILE A 215 -19.20 -3.79 -4.35
CA ILE A 215 -17.92 -3.76 -3.64
C ILE A 215 -16.80 -3.20 -4.54
N HIS A 216 -16.72 -3.64 -5.80
CA HIS A 216 -15.75 -3.11 -6.75
C HIS A 216 -15.93 -1.62 -6.99
N ASP A 217 -17.16 -1.17 -7.25
CA ASP A 217 -17.47 0.24 -7.46
C ASP A 217 -17.12 1.10 -6.23
N GLN A 218 -17.39 0.60 -5.02
CA GLN A 218 -17.05 1.28 -3.77
C GLN A 218 -15.53 1.38 -3.54
N ILE A 219 -14.76 0.32 -3.82
CA ILE A 219 -13.30 0.34 -3.69
C ILE A 219 -12.70 1.34 -4.69
N ASP A 220 -13.18 1.36 -5.93
CA ASP A 220 -12.69 2.28 -6.95
C ASP A 220 -13.08 3.73 -6.63
N GLU A 221 -14.31 3.97 -6.19
CA GLU A 221 -14.81 5.31 -5.86
C GLU A 221 -14.15 5.91 -4.62
N SER A 222 -13.79 5.07 -3.65
CA SER A 222 -13.08 5.48 -2.43
C SER A 222 -11.58 5.71 -2.63
N GLY A 223 -11.02 5.33 -3.80
CA GLY A 223 -9.58 5.33 -4.02
C GLY A 223 -8.82 4.24 -3.26
N GLY A 224 -9.54 3.20 -2.80
CA GLY A 224 -8.98 2.11 -1.98
C GLY A 224 -7.78 1.40 -2.63
N SER A 225 -7.75 1.34 -3.96
CA SER A 225 -6.60 0.80 -4.70
C SER A 225 -5.28 1.54 -4.42
N THR A 226 -5.33 2.85 -4.19
CA THR A 226 -4.14 3.65 -3.86
C THR A 226 -3.67 3.37 -2.44
N GLU A 227 -4.60 3.34 -1.48
CA GLU A 227 -4.29 3.05 -0.08
C GLU A 227 -3.71 1.65 0.10
N LEU A 228 -4.29 0.66 -0.60
CA LEU A 228 -3.77 -0.71 -0.60
C LEU A 228 -2.37 -0.81 -1.21
N ARG A 229 -2.09 -0.07 -2.30
CA ARG A 229 -0.72 -0.03 -2.87
C ARG A 229 0.29 0.54 -1.90
N ASN A 230 -0.07 1.57 -1.13
CA ASN A 230 0.79 2.12 -0.09
C ASN A 230 1.06 1.08 1.00
N ALA A 231 0.04 0.35 1.45
CA ALA A 231 0.18 -0.71 2.44
C ALA A 231 1.03 -1.89 1.91
N ILE A 232 0.87 -2.29 0.65
CA ILE A 232 1.69 -3.33 0.00
C ILE A 232 3.15 -2.87 -0.08
N PHE A 233 3.39 -1.59 -0.40
CA PHE A 233 4.75 -1.05 -0.43
C PHE A 233 5.41 -1.10 0.94
N GLU A 234 4.71 -0.68 2.01
CA GLU A 234 5.24 -0.80 3.38
C GLU A 234 5.44 -2.25 3.80
N SER A 235 4.52 -3.14 3.47
CA SER A 235 4.67 -4.58 3.71
C SER A 235 5.94 -5.13 3.06
N THR A 236 6.21 -4.77 1.81
CA THR A 236 7.40 -5.23 1.08
C THR A 236 8.69 -4.67 1.68
N LEU A 237 8.69 -3.41 2.12
CA LEU A 237 9.88 -2.72 2.62
C LEU A 237 10.15 -3.02 4.09
N PHE A 238 9.15 -2.85 4.96
CA PHE A 238 9.25 -2.94 6.42
C PHE A 238 8.74 -4.27 6.99
N GLY A 239 8.08 -5.07 6.17
CA GLY A 239 7.59 -6.39 6.55
C GLY A 239 6.11 -6.46 6.90
N THR A 240 5.42 -5.35 7.15
CA THR A 240 3.99 -5.35 7.50
C THR A 240 3.28 -4.18 6.83
N GLY A 241 2.17 -4.46 6.18
CA GLY A 241 1.23 -3.47 5.67
C GLY A 241 0.00 -3.40 6.58
N ILE A 242 -0.47 -2.21 6.87
CA ILE A 242 -1.60 -1.99 7.75
C ILE A 242 -2.63 -1.12 7.03
N VAL A 243 -3.89 -1.56 7.10
CA VAL A 243 -5.04 -0.81 6.60
C VAL A 243 -6.09 -0.71 7.68
N LYS A 244 -6.77 0.42 7.71
CA LYS A 244 -7.87 0.74 8.62
C LYS A 244 -9.17 0.79 7.85
N GLY A 245 -10.24 0.25 8.40
CA GLY A 245 -11.55 0.29 7.82
C GLY A 245 -12.09 -1.04 7.31
N PRO A 246 -13.21 -1.01 6.53
CA PRO A 246 -13.82 0.18 5.90
C PRO A 246 -14.63 1.04 6.86
N PHE A 247 -14.63 2.36 6.61
CA PHE A 247 -15.43 3.34 7.35
C PHE A 247 -16.32 4.14 6.40
N ASN A 248 -17.48 4.54 6.86
CA ASN A 248 -18.34 5.42 6.09
C ASN A 248 -17.76 6.84 6.07
N PHE A 249 -17.62 7.38 4.89
CA PHE A 249 -17.11 8.71 4.63
C PHE A 249 -18.14 9.52 3.82
N ASN A 250 -18.36 10.76 4.22
CA ASN A 250 -19.24 11.66 3.48
C ASN A 250 -18.46 12.36 2.36
N LYS A 251 -18.76 11.97 1.11
CA LYS A 251 -18.21 12.59 -0.09
C LYS A 251 -19.20 13.61 -0.62
N THR A 252 -18.79 14.87 -0.72
CA THR A 252 -19.61 15.91 -1.36
C THR A 252 -19.40 15.87 -2.86
N LEU A 253 -20.45 15.54 -3.60
CA LEU A 253 -20.48 15.63 -5.05
C LEU A 253 -20.89 17.05 -5.43
N HIS A 254 -20.05 17.71 -6.22
CA HIS A 254 -20.29 19.06 -6.70
C HIS A 254 -21.11 19.01 -7.99
N ASN A 255 -22.45 19.05 -7.86
CA ASN A 255 -23.36 19.02 -9.00
C ASN A 255 -23.82 20.43 -9.39
N TRP A 256 -23.98 20.64 -10.67
CA TRP A 256 -24.55 21.85 -11.24
C TRP A 256 -25.80 21.45 -12.00
N GLU A 257 -26.95 21.94 -11.57
CA GLU A 257 -28.22 21.70 -12.23
C GLU A 257 -28.58 22.90 -13.11
N ASP A 258 -29.05 22.62 -14.33
CA ASP A 258 -29.53 23.65 -15.24
C ASP A 258 -30.97 23.99 -14.88
N GLY A 259 -31.18 25.12 -14.19
CA GLY A 259 -32.50 25.65 -13.81
C GLY A 259 -32.96 26.69 -14.83
N ALA A 260 -34.24 27.11 -14.71
CA ALA A 260 -34.86 28.13 -15.58
C ALA A 260 -34.12 29.49 -15.54
N ASP A 261 -33.46 29.81 -14.42
CA ASP A 261 -32.73 31.06 -14.17
C ASP A 261 -31.20 30.94 -14.31
N GLY A 262 -30.70 29.81 -14.83
CA GLY A 262 -29.26 29.54 -14.98
C GLY A 262 -28.81 28.32 -14.19
N ARG A 263 -27.50 28.09 -14.17
CA ARG A 263 -26.88 26.96 -13.44
C ARG A 263 -26.83 27.20 -11.96
N THR A 264 -27.51 26.33 -11.21
CA THR A 264 -27.50 26.35 -9.75
C THR A 264 -26.57 25.29 -9.20
N TYR A 265 -25.71 25.67 -8.24
CA TYR A 265 -24.82 24.73 -7.56
C TYR A 265 -25.58 24.00 -6.46
N THR A 266 -25.74 22.68 -6.61
CA THR A 266 -26.43 21.78 -5.67
C THR A 266 -25.46 20.69 -5.18
N PRO A 267 -24.71 20.94 -4.10
CA PRO A 267 -23.84 19.92 -3.54
C PRO A 267 -24.68 18.79 -2.94
N THR A 268 -24.42 17.56 -3.39
CA THR A 268 -25.06 16.35 -2.86
C THR A 268 -24.03 15.57 -2.04
N THR A 269 -24.38 15.23 -0.78
CA THR A 269 -23.51 14.42 0.07
C THR A 269 -23.90 12.94 -0.05
N VAL A 270 -22.93 12.11 -0.42
CA VAL A 270 -23.10 10.65 -0.54
C VAL A 270 -22.19 9.97 0.47
N ARG A 271 -22.69 8.95 1.16
CA ARG A 271 -21.88 8.09 2.06
C ARG A 271 -21.17 7.04 1.24
N VAL A 272 -19.84 6.99 1.35
CA VAL A 272 -18.99 6.02 0.63
C VAL A 272 -18.09 5.33 1.65
N PRO A 273 -17.96 3.99 1.63
CA PRO A 273 -16.99 3.32 2.47
C PRO A 273 -15.58 3.64 2.00
N ARG A 274 -14.68 3.93 2.92
CA ARG A 274 -13.28 4.23 2.66
C ARG A 274 -12.38 3.33 3.46
N ILE A 275 -11.27 2.92 2.84
CA ILE A 275 -10.14 2.23 3.46
C ILE A 275 -9.02 3.25 3.58
N GLU A 276 -8.30 3.26 4.70
CA GLU A 276 -7.17 4.14 4.97
C GLU A 276 -5.91 3.32 5.18
N PHE A 277 -4.84 3.73 4.54
CA PHE A 277 -3.50 3.22 4.81
C PHE A 277 -2.98 3.79 6.13
N VAL A 278 -2.42 2.92 6.98
CA VAL A 278 -1.79 3.28 8.24
C VAL A 278 -0.33 2.89 8.20
N SER A 279 0.55 3.85 8.41
CA SER A 279 1.98 3.56 8.44
C SER A 279 2.37 2.77 9.69
N VAL A 280 3.28 1.80 9.53
CA VAL A 280 3.83 1.03 10.66
C VAL A 280 4.45 1.94 11.73
N TRP A 281 4.92 3.13 11.34
CA TRP A 281 5.51 4.13 12.25
C TRP A 281 4.52 4.77 13.20
N ASP A 282 3.25 4.81 12.83
CA ASP A 282 2.18 5.44 13.61
C ASP A 282 1.21 4.42 14.23
N PHE A 283 1.52 3.12 14.13
CA PHE A 283 0.72 2.02 14.63
C PHE A 283 1.39 1.30 15.80
N PHE A 284 0.69 1.14 16.91
CA PHE A 284 1.18 0.60 18.18
C PHE A 284 0.24 -0.49 18.68
N PRO A 285 0.49 -1.76 18.30
CA PRO A 285 -0.30 -2.89 18.76
C PRO A 285 0.08 -3.31 20.18
N ASP A 286 -0.73 -4.17 20.78
CA ASP A 286 -0.41 -4.86 22.01
C ASP A 286 0.91 -5.65 21.88
N PRO A 287 1.87 -5.45 22.80
CA PRO A 287 3.16 -6.16 22.78
C PRO A 287 3.07 -7.69 22.86
N ASN A 288 1.98 -8.22 23.43
CA ASN A 288 1.81 -9.66 23.63
C ASN A 288 1.14 -10.36 22.44
N ALA A 289 0.54 -9.61 21.54
CA ALA A 289 -0.21 -10.16 20.42
C ALA A 289 0.68 -10.42 19.19
N THR A 290 0.35 -11.45 18.43
CA THR A 290 0.99 -11.79 17.15
C THR A 290 0.09 -11.48 15.94
N ALA A 291 -1.18 -11.21 16.17
CA ALA A 291 -2.18 -10.85 15.17
C ALA A 291 -3.17 -9.84 15.73
N ILE A 292 -3.88 -9.13 14.86
CA ILE A 292 -4.88 -8.11 15.28
C ILE A 292 -6.00 -8.72 16.13
N GLU A 293 -6.39 -9.94 15.81
CA GLU A 293 -7.47 -10.66 16.51
C GLU A 293 -7.11 -11.03 17.95
N GLU A 294 -5.83 -11.08 18.27
CA GLU A 294 -5.29 -11.39 19.60
C GLU A 294 -5.01 -10.14 20.42
N CYS A 295 -5.06 -8.95 19.79
CA CYS A 295 -4.75 -7.70 20.47
C CYS A 295 -5.83 -7.33 21.48
N GLU A 296 -5.45 -7.12 22.75
CA GLU A 296 -6.31 -6.49 23.73
C GLU A 296 -6.55 -5.02 23.38
N TYR A 297 -5.55 -4.37 22.79
CA TYR A 297 -5.64 -2.98 22.38
C TYR A 297 -4.72 -2.66 21.18
N VAL A 298 -5.06 -1.58 20.52
CA VAL A 298 -4.25 -0.96 19.46
C VAL A 298 -4.30 0.54 19.64
N VAL A 299 -3.16 1.21 19.48
CA VAL A 299 -3.08 2.67 19.47
C VAL A 299 -2.60 3.14 18.11
N HIS A 300 -3.36 4.02 17.49
CA HIS A 300 -2.99 4.72 16.26
C HIS A 300 -2.66 6.18 16.60
N ARG A 301 -1.46 6.60 16.26
CA ARG A 301 -0.97 7.95 16.52
C ARG A 301 -1.25 8.87 15.34
N HIS A 302 -1.96 9.95 15.57
CA HIS A 302 -2.22 11.00 14.60
C HIS A 302 -1.40 12.25 14.89
N LYS A 303 -0.82 12.85 13.86
CA LYS A 303 -0.06 14.10 13.92
C LYS A 303 -0.89 15.23 13.32
N LEU A 304 -1.83 15.76 14.09
CA LEU A 304 -2.80 16.75 13.61
C LEU A 304 -2.27 18.17 13.69
N ASN A 305 -2.61 18.99 12.68
CA ASN A 305 -2.42 20.41 12.76
C ASN A 305 -3.59 21.06 13.53
N ARG A 306 -3.43 22.36 13.88
CA ARG A 306 -4.45 23.10 14.64
C ARG A 306 -5.80 23.16 13.93
N SER A 307 -5.82 23.20 12.61
CA SER A 307 -7.06 23.25 11.83
C SER A 307 -7.77 21.88 11.84
N GLN A 308 -7.02 20.80 11.69
CA GLN A 308 -7.54 19.43 11.76
C GLN A 308 -8.10 19.13 13.15
N LEU A 309 -7.37 19.48 14.24
CA LEU A 309 -7.86 19.31 15.59
C LEU A 309 -9.15 20.11 15.84
N ARG A 310 -9.23 21.34 15.30
CA ARG A 310 -10.46 22.14 15.38
C ARG A 310 -11.62 21.50 14.60
N ALA A 311 -11.34 20.84 13.50
CA ALA A 311 -12.38 20.19 12.70
C ALA A 311 -13.05 19.03 13.46
N LEU A 312 -12.33 18.37 14.39
CA LEU A 312 -12.90 17.30 15.24
C LEU A 312 -14.11 17.75 16.05
N ARG A 313 -14.22 19.04 16.38
CA ARG A 313 -15.40 19.59 17.10
C ARG A 313 -16.73 19.41 16.36
N LYS A 314 -16.67 19.27 15.02
CA LYS A 314 -17.86 19.05 14.19
C LYS A 314 -18.26 17.59 14.11
N MET A 315 -17.46 16.72 14.69
CA MET A 315 -17.66 15.30 14.65
C MET A 315 -18.55 14.86 15.81
N PRO A 316 -19.37 13.84 15.62
CA PRO A 316 -20.20 13.31 16.69
C PRO A 316 -19.33 12.72 17.81
N TYR A 317 -19.81 12.89 19.03
CA TYR A 317 -19.19 12.35 20.25
C TYR A 317 -17.81 12.92 20.63
N PHE A 318 -17.34 13.98 19.96
CA PHE A 318 -16.14 14.70 20.40
C PHE A 318 -16.51 15.83 21.36
N ASP A 319 -15.78 15.90 22.48
CA ASP A 319 -15.94 16.94 23.48
C ASP A 319 -15.33 18.26 23.00
N GLU A 320 -16.19 19.26 22.74
CA GLU A 320 -15.76 20.57 22.25
C GLU A 320 -14.89 21.33 23.26
N ASP A 321 -15.21 21.19 24.54
CA ASP A 321 -14.50 21.89 25.62
C ASP A 321 -13.12 21.29 25.82
N ALA A 322 -13.00 19.96 25.80
CA ALA A 322 -11.70 19.26 25.85
C ALA A 322 -10.81 19.63 24.64
N ILE A 323 -11.37 19.73 23.44
CA ILE A 323 -10.62 20.16 22.26
C ILE A 323 -10.16 21.63 22.41
N ARG A 324 -11.00 22.49 22.96
CA ARG A 324 -10.66 23.89 23.20
C ARG A 324 -9.54 24.03 24.23
N GLU A 325 -9.61 23.26 25.32
CA GLU A 325 -8.58 23.18 26.34
C GLU A 325 -7.26 22.64 25.77
N CYS A 326 -7.30 21.55 25.00
CA CYS A 326 -6.14 21.01 24.30
C CYS A 326 -5.47 22.05 23.40
N MET A 327 -6.25 22.86 22.66
CA MET A 327 -5.72 23.95 21.83
C MET A 327 -5.10 25.08 22.65
N GLN A 328 -5.53 25.31 23.90
CA GLN A 328 -4.96 26.29 24.83
C GLN A 328 -3.64 25.83 25.44
N ILE A 329 -3.54 24.54 25.81
CA ILE A 329 -2.30 23.93 26.28
C ILE A 329 -1.22 24.02 25.19
N GLY A 330 -1.59 23.78 23.93
CA GLY A 330 -0.69 23.91 22.79
C GLY A 330 -0.19 22.58 22.23
N PRO A 331 0.63 22.64 21.16
CA PRO A 331 1.20 21.47 20.50
C PRO A 331 2.12 20.67 21.43
N ASN A 332 1.96 19.35 21.47
CA ASN A 332 2.75 18.42 22.29
C ASN A 332 3.63 17.47 21.47
N TYR A 333 3.49 17.49 20.15
CA TYR A 333 4.25 16.58 19.30
C TYR A 333 5.73 16.93 19.30
N THR A 334 6.56 15.97 19.68
CA THR A 334 8.01 16.03 19.59
C THR A 334 8.48 15.05 18.52
N GLU A 335 9.27 15.55 17.58
CA GLU A 335 9.83 14.71 16.51
C GLU A 335 10.74 13.64 17.11
N LYS A 336 10.55 12.39 16.68
CA LYS A 336 11.32 11.23 17.16
C LYS A 336 12.64 11.13 16.38
N ASP A 337 13.65 10.51 16.97
CA ASP A 337 14.99 10.36 16.35
C ASP A 337 14.94 9.68 14.98
N TYR A 338 14.10 8.66 14.83
CA TYR A 338 13.93 7.96 13.56
C TYR A 338 13.33 8.84 12.44
N GLU A 339 12.53 9.83 12.79
CA GLU A 339 11.94 10.75 11.79
C GLU A 339 12.99 11.65 11.15
N TYR A 340 14.02 12.05 11.89
CA TYR A 340 15.16 12.77 11.33
C TYR A 340 15.92 11.90 10.32
N GLU A 341 16.09 10.62 10.62
CA GLU A 341 16.76 9.69 9.72
C GLU A 341 15.93 9.42 8.46
N LEU A 342 14.60 9.28 8.59
CA LEU A 342 13.69 9.11 7.46
C LEU A 342 13.66 10.33 6.53
N LYS A 343 13.88 11.53 7.05
CA LYS A 343 13.83 12.80 6.31
C LYS A 343 15.20 13.26 5.79
N ASP A 344 16.20 12.37 5.74
CA ASP A 344 17.58 12.71 5.32
C ASP A 344 18.18 13.87 6.12
N ASP A 345 17.98 13.91 7.44
CA ASP A 345 18.43 14.99 8.35
C ASP A 345 17.87 16.39 8.01
N GLN A 346 16.88 16.49 7.16
CA GLN A 346 16.21 17.76 6.94
C GLN A 346 15.38 18.08 8.17
N ARG A 347 15.82 19.07 8.93
CA ARG A 347 15.03 19.60 10.04
C ARG A 347 13.74 20.18 9.48
N MET A 348 12.62 19.77 10.06
CA MET A 348 11.38 20.48 9.78
C MET A 348 11.57 21.96 10.11
N ALA A 349 11.08 22.84 9.24
CA ALA A 349 10.94 24.25 9.59
C ALA A 349 10.14 24.36 10.91
N GLU A 350 10.40 25.39 11.72
CA GLU A 350 9.73 25.61 13.02
C GLU A 350 8.19 25.43 12.98
N ALA A 351 7.57 25.69 11.84
CA ALA A 351 6.15 25.42 11.61
C ALA A 351 5.76 23.91 11.70
N GLY A 352 6.70 22.99 11.55
CA GLY A 352 6.47 21.54 11.71
C GLY A 352 6.32 21.11 13.17
N TYR A 353 6.85 21.90 14.12
CA TYR A 353 6.72 21.63 15.56
C TYR A 353 5.35 22.00 16.13
N SER A 354 4.48 22.62 15.37
CA SER A 354 3.13 23.00 15.81
C SER A 354 2.11 21.88 15.53
N ARG A 355 2.47 20.62 15.81
CA ARG A 355 1.57 19.47 15.67
C ARG A 355 1.09 18.98 17.04
N PHE A 356 -0.13 18.47 17.03
CA PHE A 356 -0.72 17.78 18.17
C PHE A 356 -0.59 16.29 17.95
N GLU A 357 -0.03 15.59 18.95
CA GLU A 357 -0.02 14.14 18.99
C GLU A 357 -1.35 13.69 19.59
N VAL A 358 -2.17 13.09 18.76
CA VAL A 358 -3.47 12.56 19.16
C VAL A 358 -3.40 11.05 19.08
N LEU A 359 -3.72 10.39 20.18
CA LEU A 359 -3.72 8.94 20.30
C LEU A 359 -5.15 8.44 20.12
N GLU A 360 -5.39 7.65 19.10
CA GLU A 360 -6.62 6.92 18.88
C GLU A 360 -6.45 5.51 19.41
N TYR A 361 -7.16 5.21 20.47
CA TYR A 361 -7.14 3.93 21.18
C TYR A 361 -8.34 3.09 20.77
N TRP A 362 -8.11 1.83 20.48
CA TRP A 362 -9.11 0.79 20.31
C TRP A 362 -8.73 -0.38 21.19
N GLY A 363 -9.59 -0.79 22.09
CA GLY A 363 -9.24 -1.89 22.96
C GLY A 363 -10.35 -2.32 23.90
N LEU A 364 -10.10 -3.43 24.57
CA LEU A 364 -10.95 -3.97 25.61
C LEU A 364 -10.80 -3.18 26.91
N MET A 365 -11.91 -3.00 27.59
CA MET A 365 -12.00 -2.35 28.89
C MET A 365 -13.11 -3.00 29.71
N ASP A 366 -12.88 -3.14 31.02
CA ASP A 366 -13.88 -3.64 31.94
C ASP A 366 -15.13 -2.75 31.91
N ALA A 367 -16.30 -3.34 31.85
CA ALA A 367 -17.57 -2.61 31.79
C ALA A 367 -17.80 -1.73 33.03
N GLU A 368 -17.32 -2.17 34.20
CA GLU A 368 -17.37 -1.37 35.44
C GLU A 368 -16.59 -0.07 35.28
N TYR A 369 -15.34 -0.16 34.78
CA TYR A 369 -14.50 1.01 34.55
C TYR A 369 -15.03 1.91 33.43
N ALA A 370 -15.59 1.32 32.37
CA ALA A 370 -16.21 2.07 31.29
C ALA A 370 -17.42 2.91 31.79
N LYS A 371 -18.24 2.36 32.69
CA LYS A 371 -19.35 3.09 33.36
C LYS A 371 -18.83 4.22 34.25
N GLU A 372 -17.76 3.98 35.02
CA GLU A 372 -17.14 5.03 35.84
C GLU A 372 -16.62 6.18 34.99
N VAL A 373 -16.06 5.90 33.82
CA VAL A 373 -15.60 6.91 32.85
C VAL A 373 -16.76 7.67 32.22
N GLY A 374 -18.01 7.19 32.40
CA GLY A 374 -19.22 7.81 31.85
C GLY A 374 -19.52 7.40 30.42
N ILE A 375 -19.05 6.23 30.00
CA ILE A 375 -19.43 5.62 28.73
C ILE A 375 -20.77 4.93 28.93
N ASP A 376 -21.79 5.30 28.16
CA ASP A 376 -23.09 4.63 28.19
C ASP A 376 -22.92 3.24 27.59
N LEU A 377 -23.24 2.23 28.38
CA LEU A 377 -23.20 0.84 27.94
C LEU A 377 -24.61 0.37 27.61
N PRO A 378 -24.77 -0.52 26.61
CA PRO A 378 -26.04 -1.21 26.37
C PRO A 378 -26.53 -1.92 27.65
N GLU A 379 -27.86 -1.96 27.86
CA GLU A 379 -28.48 -2.58 29.04
C GLU A 379 -28.17 -4.09 29.17
N GLU A 380 -27.77 -4.73 28.07
CA GLU A 380 -27.46 -6.16 27.98
C GLU A 380 -26.06 -6.52 28.53
N VAL A 381 -25.19 -5.53 28.76
CA VAL A 381 -23.81 -5.75 29.20
C VAL A 381 -23.75 -5.89 30.71
N ASP A 382 -23.23 -7.03 31.19
CA ASP A 382 -22.96 -7.23 32.63
C ASP A 382 -21.75 -6.40 33.06
N ILE A 383 -21.71 -6.04 34.35
CA ILE A 383 -20.62 -5.27 34.98
C ILE A 383 -19.27 -6.01 34.87
N LEU A 384 -19.32 -7.35 34.84
CA LEU A 384 -18.14 -8.21 34.75
C LEU A 384 -17.67 -8.49 33.31
N ASP A 385 -18.41 -7.98 32.34
CA ASP A 385 -18.05 -8.15 30.93
C ASP A 385 -16.96 -7.16 30.51
N GLU A 386 -16.25 -7.52 29.44
CA GLU A 386 -15.30 -6.63 28.76
C GLU A 386 -15.97 -5.99 27.53
N VAL A 387 -15.79 -4.71 27.38
CA VAL A 387 -16.36 -3.94 26.28
C VAL A 387 -15.25 -3.33 25.42
N GLN A 388 -15.38 -3.45 24.11
CA GLN A 388 -14.47 -2.74 23.20
C GLN A 388 -14.85 -1.27 23.12
N ILE A 389 -13.88 -0.41 23.37
CA ILE A 389 -14.03 1.04 23.32
C ILE A 389 -13.14 1.68 22.27
N ASN A 390 -13.56 2.85 21.79
CA ASN A 390 -12.73 3.78 21.06
C ASN A 390 -12.53 5.05 21.88
N ALA A 391 -11.29 5.40 22.18
CA ALA A 391 -10.94 6.62 22.89
C ALA A 391 -9.93 7.45 22.12
N TRP A 392 -10.11 8.76 22.09
CA TRP A 392 -9.18 9.72 21.51
C TRP A 392 -8.62 10.62 22.62
N VAL A 393 -7.30 10.64 22.72
CA VAL A 393 -6.59 11.34 23.81
C VAL A 393 -5.55 12.29 23.22
N CYS A 394 -5.46 13.49 23.78
CA CYS A 394 -4.45 14.48 23.42
C CYS A 394 -4.10 15.31 24.66
N ASN A 395 -2.82 15.50 24.96
CA ASN A 395 -2.35 16.26 26.12
C ASN A 395 -2.93 15.81 27.47
N GLY A 396 -3.15 14.52 27.67
CA GLY A 396 -3.77 14.02 28.88
C GLY A 396 -5.28 14.28 29.00
N LEU A 397 -5.92 14.81 27.92
CA LEU A 397 -7.34 15.06 27.86
C LEU A 397 -8.01 14.05 26.93
N VAL A 398 -9.15 13.52 27.38
CA VAL A 398 -10.01 12.66 26.54
C VAL A 398 -10.84 13.54 25.63
N LEU A 399 -10.61 13.44 24.34
CA LEU A 399 -11.37 14.17 23.32
C LEU A 399 -12.66 13.46 22.94
N ARG A 400 -12.64 12.10 23.01
CA ARG A 400 -13.75 11.22 22.71
C ARG A 400 -13.58 9.91 23.46
N ALA A 401 -14.67 9.33 23.95
CA ALA A 401 -14.71 7.95 24.45
C ALA A 401 -16.08 7.36 24.14
N VAL A 402 -16.12 6.29 23.36
CA VAL A 402 -17.36 5.62 22.94
C VAL A 402 -17.15 4.11 22.89
N VAL A 403 -18.23 3.35 23.01
CA VAL A 403 -18.23 1.92 22.70
C VAL A 403 -17.95 1.72 21.21
N ASN A 404 -17.32 0.62 20.85
CA ASN A 404 -17.05 0.29 19.46
C ASN A 404 -18.39 0.21 18.67
N PRO A 405 -18.60 1.08 17.68
CA PRO A 405 -19.86 1.12 16.94
C PRO A 405 -20.01 0.01 15.89
N PHE A 406 -18.98 -0.81 15.68
CA PHE A 406 -19.00 -1.85 14.65
C PHE A 406 -19.62 -3.14 15.15
N THR A 407 -20.42 -3.77 14.30
CA THR A 407 -20.96 -5.12 14.56
C THR A 407 -20.46 -6.08 13.47
N PRO A 408 -19.73 -7.15 13.81
CA PRO A 408 -19.29 -7.55 15.17
C PRO A 408 -18.22 -6.60 15.74
N HIS A 409 -18.17 -6.50 17.07
CA HIS A 409 -17.19 -5.67 17.77
C HIS A 409 -15.78 -6.20 17.48
N ARG A 410 -15.04 -5.51 16.62
CA ARG A 410 -13.67 -5.85 16.24
C ARG A 410 -12.84 -4.59 16.12
N ILE A 411 -11.57 -4.70 16.39
CA ILE A 411 -10.60 -3.64 16.11
C ILE A 411 -10.56 -3.41 14.60
N PRO A 412 -10.86 -2.19 14.09
CA PRO A 412 -11.06 -1.94 12.68
C PRO A 412 -9.75 -1.78 11.89
N TYR A 413 -8.76 -2.59 12.19
CA TYR A 413 -7.49 -2.64 11.48
C TYR A 413 -7.25 -4.04 10.92
N ASN A 414 -6.59 -4.10 9.78
CA ASN A 414 -6.11 -5.34 9.18
C ASN A 414 -4.61 -5.19 8.92
N ALA A 415 -3.82 -6.08 9.50
CA ALA A 415 -2.38 -6.14 9.28
C ALA A 415 -2.04 -7.38 8.46
N PHE A 416 -1.21 -7.22 7.44
CA PHE A 416 -0.74 -8.33 6.63
C PHE A 416 0.78 -8.28 6.49
N PRO A 417 1.47 -9.30 7.02
CA PRO A 417 2.92 -9.39 6.91
C PRO A 417 3.34 -9.83 5.50
N TYR A 418 4.49 -9.34 5.02
CA TYR A 418 5.15 -9.85 3.81
C TYR A 418 5.65 -11.28 4.04
N GLU A 419 6.41 -11.48 5.12
CA GLU A 419 6.81 -12.77 5.63
C GLU A 419 6.42 -12.84 7.11
N ARG A 420 5.62 -13.84 7.48
CA ARG A 420 5.10 -13.96 8.85
C ARG A 420 6.19 -14.37 9.82
N ASN A 421 6.36 -13.59 10.89
CA ASN A 421 7.10 -14.02 12.08
C ASN A 421 6.09 -14.62 13.09
N PRO A 422 6.19 -15.92 13.44
CA PRO A 422 5.21 -16.57 14.31
C PRO A 422 5.16 -16.01 15.75
N TYR A 423 6.19 -15.30 16.17
CA TYR A 423 6.36 -14.84 17.55
C TYR A 423 6.38 -13.32 17.68
N SER A 424 6.07 -12.61 16.61
CA SER A 424 6.03 -11.15 16.61
C SER A 424 4.85 -10.66 15.78
N PHE A 425 4.27 -9.56 16.18
CA PHE A 425 3.24 -8.89 15.41
C PHE A 425 3.74 -8.42 14.03
N PHE A 426 4.95 -7.85 14.02
CA PHE A 426 5.53 -7.34 12.80
C PHE A 426 6.29 -8.42 12.04
N GLY A 427 5.99 -8.55 10.76
CA GLY A 427 6.65 -9.47 9.84
C GLY A 427 8.04 -9.01 9.41
N VAL A 428 8.61 -9.76 8.48
CA VAL A 428 9.94 -9.52 7.90
C VAL A 428 9.78 -9.07 6.46
N GLY A 429 10.46 -7.99 6.07
CA GLY A 429 10.43 -7.43 4.72
C GLY A 429 11.60 -7.91 3.83
N VAL A 430 11.48 -7.65 2.53
CA VAL A 430 12.54 -7.96 1.56
C VAL A 430 13.87 -7.32 1.93
N ALA A 431 13.83 -6.07 2.41
CA ALA A 431 15.04 -5.33 2.74
C ALA A 431 15.79 -5.94 3.93
N GLU A 432 15.07 -6.53 4.87
CA GLU A 432 15.64 -7.20 6.03
C GLU A 432 16.24 -8.56 5.64
N ASN A 433 15.51 -9.36 4.87
CA ASN A 433 15.97 -10.69 4.42
C ASN A 433 17.31 -10.65 3.69
N MET A 434 17.59 -9.56 2.97
CA MET A 434 18.85 -9.44 2.24
C MET A 434 19.87 -8.50 2.90
N ASN A 435 19.64 -8.06 4.13
CA ASN A 435 20.50 -7.08 4.81
C ASN A 435 21.98 -7.49 4.82
N ASP A 436 22.29 -8.71 5.23
CA ASP A 436 23.65 -9.21 5.32
C ASP A 436 24.33 -9.29 3.94
N SER A 437 23.59 -9.80 2.96
CA SER A 437 24.07 -9.85 1.58
C SER A 437 24.34 -8.45 1.03
N GLN A 438 23.51 -7.47 1.31
CA GLN A 438 23.68 -6.07 0.92
C GLN A 438 24.95 -5.46 1.56
N GLN A 439 25.18 -5.71 2.84
CA GLN A 439 26.36 -5.20 3.54
C GLN A 439 27.65 -5.78 2.97
N ILE A 440 27.68 -7.09 2.71
CA ILE A 440 28.85 -7.77 2.13
C ILE A 440 29.11 -7.29 0.70
N MET A 441 28.06 -7.18 -0.12
CA MET A 441 28.19 -6.64 -1.48
C MET A 441 28.79 -5.23 -1.49
N ASN A 442 28.32 -4.35 -0.59
CA ASN A 442 28.87 -3.00 -0.45
C ASN A 442 30.33 -3.03 -0.02
N GLY A 443 30.71 -3.93 0.89
CA GLY A 443 32.09 -4.13 1.34
C GLY A 443 33.02 -4.51 0.18
N HIS A 444 32.64 -5.53 -0.59
CA HIS A 444 33.44 -5.98 -1.74
C HIS A 444 33.51 -4.93 -2.85
N ALA A 445 32.43 -4.21 -3.11
CA ALA A 445 32.43 -3.13 -4.08
C ALA A 445 33.40 -1.99 -3.69
N ARG A 446 33.39 -1.57 -2.41
CA ARG A 446 34.34 -0.56 -1.91
C ARG A 446 35.77 -1.05 -2.00
N MET A 447 36.05 -2.28 -1.53
CA MET A 447 37.39 -2.89 -1.64
C MET A 447 37.86 -2.98 -3.08
N ALA A 448 37.00 -3.36 -4.03
CA ALA A 448 37.35 -3.41 -5.45
C ALA A 448 37.76 -2.03 -5.99
N ILE A 449 37.02 -0.99 -5.65
CA ILE A 449 37.27 0.39 -6.10
C ILE A 449 38.58 0.91 -5.46
N ASP A 450 38.77 0.74 -4.16
CA ASP A 450 39.94 1.20 -3.44
C ASP A 450 41.21 0.43 -3.91
N ASN A 451 41.11 -0.88 -4.13
CA ASN A 451 42.20 -1.67 -4.70
C ASN A 451 42.50 -1.26 -6.13
N LEU A 452 41.52 -0.99 -6.97
CA LEU A 452 41.72 -0.52 -8.34
C LEU A 452 42.47 0.81 -8.35
N ALA A 453 42.07 1.75 -7.47
CA ALA A 453 42.77 3.03 -7.31
C ALA A 453 44.24 2.86 -6.86
N LEU A 454 44.48 1.95 -5.89
CA LEU A 454 45.81 1.67 -5.38
C LEU A 454 46.68 0.94 -6.40
N SER A 455 46.14 -0.10 -7.06
CA SER A 455 46.87 -0.89 -8.05
C SER A 455 47.13 -0.15 -9.37
N GLY A 456 46.23 0.80 -9.70
CA GLY A 456 46.40 1.70 -10.85
C GLY A 456 47.42 2.81 -10.61
N SER A 457 47.69 3.12 -9.37
CA SER A 457 48.68 4.12 -8.97
C SER A 457 50.05 3.45 -8.76
N VAL A 458 51.05 3.93 -9.45
CA VAL A 458 52.40 3.48 -9.21
C VAL A 458 53.00 4.27 -8.05
N ILE A 459 53.37 3.59 -6.98
CA ILE A 459 54.12 4.21 -5.88
C ILE A 459 55.59 4.12 -6.22
N PHE A 460 56.28 5.24 -6.11
CA PHE A 460 57.70 5.31 -6.39
C PHE A 460 58.47 5.41 -5.09
N ASP A 461 59.38 4.45 -4.91
CA ASP A 461 60.43 4.52 -3.91
C ASP A 461 61.62 5.19 -4.55
N VAL A 462 62.04 6.33 -4.01
CA VAL A 462 63.05 7.19 -4.60
C VAL A 462 64.22 7.33 -3.63
N ASP A 463 65.40 6.86 -4.06
CA ASP A 463 66.61 7.12 -3.34
C ASP A 463 67.12 8.52 -3.71
N GLU A 464 66.89 9.51 -2.84
CA GLU A 464 67.29 10.89 -3.04
C GLU A 464 68.79 11.07 -3.08
N THR A 465 69.54 10.14 -2.46
CA THR A 465 71.01 10.22 -2.45
C THR A 465 71.63 9.95 -3.82
N MET A 466 70.94 9.19 -4.64
CA MET A 466 71.32 8.85 -6.01
C MET A 466 70.92 9.90 -7.04
N LEU A 467 70.10 10.85 -6.68
CA LEU A 467 69.60 11.90 -7.59
C LEU A 467 70.34 13.21 -7.41
N VAL A 468 70.45 14.00 -8.49
CA VAL A 468 70.96 15.39 -8.40
C VAL A 468 70.01 16.22 -7.61
N GLY A 469 70.49 16.89 -6.53
CA GLY A 469 69.64 17.69 -5.64
C GLY A 469 68.88 18.81 -6.38
N GLY A 470 67.69 19.11 -5.88
CA GLY A 470 66.86 20.23 -6.39
C GLY A 470 65.96 19.87 -7.60
N GLN A 471 65.86 18.60 -7.97
CA GLN A 471 64.95 18.15 -9.02
C GLN A 471 63.51 18.06 -8.46
N SER A 472 62.54 18.46 -9.27
CA SER A 472 61.13 18.22 -8.96
C SER A 472 60.85 16.72 -8.96
N MET A 473 60.17 16.21 -7.90
CA MET A 473 59.75 14.81 -7.78
C MET A 473 58.42 14.52 -8.47
N GLU A 474 57.78 15.53 -9.07
CA GLU A 474 56.59 15.30 -9.88
C GLU A 474 56.89 14.41 -11.07
N ILE A 475 56.05 13.38 -11.24
CA ILE A 475 56.21 12.37 -12.31
C ILE A 475 55.14 12.62 -13.37
N TYR A 476 55.57 12.84 -14.61
CA TYR A 476 54.73 13.01 -15.79
C TYR A 476 55.36 12.30 -17.01
N PRO A 477 54.60 11.96 -18.03
CA PRO A 477 55.14 11.34 -19.23
C PRO A 477 56.25 12.14 -19.85
N GLY A 478 57.41 11.51 -20.08
CA GLY A 478 58.62 12.16 -20.64
C GLY A 478 59.52 12.83 -19.59
N LYS A 479 59.21 12.73 -18.31
CA LYS A 479 60.10 13.20 -17.23
C LYS A 479 61.45 12.51 -17.25
N VAL A 480 62.53 13.27 -17.22
CA VAL A 480 63.91 12.79 -17.14
C VAL A 480 64.47 13.09 -15.77
N PHE A 481 64.87 12.09 -15.02
CA PHE A 481 65.57 12.21 -13.76
C PHE A 481 67.09 12.17 -13.99
N ARG A 482 67.83 13.14 -13.45
CA ARG A 482 69.30 13.19 -13.52
C ARG A 482 69.89 12.54 -12.30
N ARG A 483 70.84 11.60 -12.52
CA ARG A 483 71.54 10.87 -11.46
C ARG A 483 72.90 11.50 -11.17
N GLN A 484 73.36 11.29 -9.95
CA GLN A 484 74.74 11.66 -9.59
C GLN A 484 75.74 10.71 -10.30
N SER A 485 76.85 11.27 -10.73
CA SER A 485 77.86 10.53 -11.42
C SER A 485 78.56 9.50 -10.49
N GLY A 486 78.71 8.24 -10.94
CA GLY A 486 79.35 7.16 -10.19
C GLY A 486 78.45 6.27 -9.33
N MET A 487 77.17 6.60 -9.16
CA MET A 487 76.26 5.72 -8.43
C MET A 487 75.71 4.58 -9.31
N GLN A 488 75.82 3.33 -8.83
CA GLN A 488 75.28 2.12 -9.48
C GLN A 488 74.00 1.70 -8.80
N GLY A 489 73.00 1.26 -9.58
CA GLY A 489 71.68 0.81 -9.06
C GLY A 489 70.50 1.61 -9.65
N GLN A 490 69.30 1.27 -9.30
CA GLN A 490 68.10 2.02 -9.66
C GLN A 490 67.82 3.05 -8.59
N ALA A 491 67.77 4.33 -8.96
CA ALA A 491 67.42 5.41 -8.04
C ALA A 491 65.90 5.55 -7.81
N ILE A 492 65.11 4.98 -8.67
CA ILE A 492 63.65 5.05 -8.60
C ILE A 492 63.10 3.65 -8.82
N HIS A 493 62.43 3.11 -7.83
CA HIS A 493 61.73 1.84 -7.90
C HIS A 493 60.23 2.05 -7.96
N GLY A 494 59.58 1.57 -9.01
CA GLY A 494 58.12 1.55 -9.09
C GLY A 494 57.59 0.33 -8.35
N LEU A 495 56.85 0.59 -7.28
CA LEU A 495 56.11 -0.43 -6.52
C LEU A 495 54.68 -0.52 -7.06
N LYS A 496 54.30 -1.70 -7.47
CA LYS A 496 52.95 -1.97 -7.95
C LYS A 496 52.25 -2.95 -7.02
N PHE A 497 51.12 -2.57 -6.52
CA PHE A 497 50.29 -3.45 -5.68
C PHE A 497 49.52 -4.47 -6.55
N PRO A 498 49.29 -5.68 -6.03
CA PRO A 498 48.49 -6.68 -6.74
C PRO A 498 47.05 -6.19 -6.92
N ASN A 499 46.51 -6.44 -8.09
CA ASN A 499 45.10 -6.11 -8.38
C ASN A 499 44.21 -7.28 -7.96
N THR A 500 43.43 -7.10 -6.90
CA THR A 500 42.44 -8.07 -6.38
C THR A 500 40.99 -7.64 -6.68
N SER A 501 40.82 -6.67 -7.59
CA SER A 501 39.48 -6.16 -7.90
C SER A 501 38.59 -7.23 -8.52
N GLN A 502 39.18 -8.15 -9.30
CA GLN A 502 38.42 -9.22 -9.95
C GLN A 502 37.85 -10.20 -8.94
N GLU A 503 38.63 -10.61 -7.94
CA GLU A 503 38.17 -11.51 -6.86
C GLU A 503 37.07 -10.87 -6.04
N ASN A 504 37.21 -9.57 -5.72
CA ASN A 504 36.16 -8.83 -5.02
C ASN A 504 34.86 -8.74 -5.84
N MET A 505 34.93 -8.54 -7.14
CA MET A 505 33.77 -8.54 -8.01
C MET A 505 33.13 -9.92 -8.16
N MET A 506 33.92 -11.00 -8.18
CA MET A 506 33.40 -12.37 -8.16
C MET A 506 32.62 -12.64 -6.85
N MET A 507 33.12 -12.20 -5.71
CA MET A 507 32.40 -12.32 -4.43
C MET A 507 31.14 -11.45 -4.42
N PHE A 508 31.19 -10.23 -4.95
CA PHE A 508 30.02 -9.40 -5.12
C PHE A 508 28.91 -10.10 -5.92
N ASP A 509 29.26 -10.69 -7.06
CA ASP A 509 28.31 -11.41 -7.91
C ASP A 509 27.75 -12.66 -7.21
N LYS A 510 28.55 -13.35 -6.41
CA LYS A 510 28.10 -14.49 -5.62
C LYS A 510 27.07 -14.10 -4.56
N PHE A 511 27.33 -13.02 -3.82
CA PHE A 511 26.37 -12.52 -2.82
C PHE A 511 25.11 -11.91 -3.46
N ARG A 512 25.22 -11.39 -4.67
CA ARG A 512 24.06 -10.99 -5.45
C ARG A 512 23.17 -12.18 -5.83
N GLN A 513 23.78 -13.32 -6.23
CA GLN A 513 23.03 -14.56 -6.45
C GLN A 513 22.37 -15.07 -5.17
N LEU A 514 23.09 -15.03 -4.04
CA LEU A 514 22.54 -15.36 -2.73
C LEU A 514 21.35 -14.46 -2.36
N ALA A 515 21.42 -13.16 -2.64
CA ALA A 515 20.31 -12.25 -2.44
C ALA A 515 19.10 -12.59 -3.34
N ASP A 516 19.33 -13.10 -4.55
CA ASP A 516 18.27 -13.62 -5.42
C ASP A 516 17.57 -14.85 -4.77
N GLU A 517 18.34 -15.75 -4.19
CA GLU A 517 17.83 -16.94 -3.49
C GLU A 517 17.11 -16.58 -2.18
N GLN A 518 17.68 -15.68 -1.37
CA GLN A 518 17.11 -15.24 -0.09
C GLN A 518 15.76 -14.52 -0.27
N THR A 519 15.64 -13.73 -1.32
CA THR A 519 14.40 -12.95 -1.56
C THR A 519 13.40 -13.67 -2.45
N GLY A 520 13.79 -14.75 -3.12
CA GLY A 520 12.98 -15.41 -4.14
C GLY A 520 12.73 -14.55 -5.40
N ILE A 521 13.44 -13.42 -5.55
CA ILE A 521 13.24 -12.46 -6.64
C ILE A 521 14.46 -12.49 -7.55
N PRO A 522 14.42 -13.25 -8.65
CA PRO A 522 15.58 -13.41 -9.53
C PRO A 522 15.88 -12.12 -10.30
N SER A 523 17.17 -11.95 -10.65
CA SER A 523 17.65 -10.73 -11.33
C SER A 523 17.02 -10.48 -12.70
N TYR A 524 16.52 -11.50 -13.39
CA TYR A 524 15.83 -11.32 -14.67
C TYR A 524 14.45 -10.65 -14.54
N SER A 525 13.80 -10.74 -13.36
CA SER A 525 12.51 -10.08 -13.12
C SER A 525 12.59 -8.54 -13.10
N HIS A 526 13.81 -7.98 -13.00
CA HIS A 526 14.03 -6.52 -13.04
C HIS A 526 14.47 -6.02 -14.43
N GLY A 527 14.39 -6.85 -15.48
CA GLY A 527 14.87 -6.49 -16.81
C GLY A 527 16.40 -6.43 -16.94
N MET A 528 17.14 -6.99 -15.98
CA MET A 528 18.58 -7.14 -16.13
C MET A 528 18.85 -8.31 -17.08
N THR A 529 19.17 -7.99 -18.32
CA THR A 529 19.61 -8.92 -19.34
C THR A 529 20.99 -9.50 -18.98
N GLY A 530 21.01 -10.62 -18.32
CA GLY A 530 22.25 -11.29 -17.94
C GLY A 530 22.25 -12.80 -18.17
N VAL A 531 21.10 -13.37 -18.54
CA VAL A 531 21.00 -14.80 -18.82
C VAL A 531 20.86 -15.02 -20.32
N GLN A 532 21.98 -15.07 -21.00
CA GLN A 532 22.05 -15.49 -22.41
C GLN A 532 21.59 -16.95 -22.65
N SER A 533 21.20 -17.67 -21.60
CA SER A 533 20.80 -19.08 -21.66
C SER A 533 19.29 -19.33 -21.55
N MET A 534 18.46 -18.32 -21.31
CA MET A 534 17.02 -18.52 -21.40
C MET A 534 16.62 -18.60 -22.86
N THR A 535 16.28 -19.79 -23.27
CA THR A 535 15.77 -20.06 -24.62
C THR A 535 14.59 -19.15 -24.94
N ARG A 536 14.62 -18.54 -26.13
CA ARG A 536 13.56 -17.65 -26.66
C ARG A 536 12.20 -18.33 -26.89
N THR A 537 11.95 -19.44 -26.22
CA THR A 537 10.70 -20.22 -26.35
C THR A 537 9.82 -19.96 -25.13
N ALA A 538 8.51 -19.87 -25.36
CA ALA A 538 7.49 -19.69 -24.30
C ALA A 538 7.58 -20.71 -23.15
N SER A 539 8.13 -21.90 -23.42
CA SER A 539 8.39 -22.95 -22.42
C SER A 539 9.65 -22.70 -21.55
N GLY A 540 10.44 -21.68 -21.85
CA GLY A 540 11.61 -21.29 -21.04
C GLY A 540 11.29 -20.19 -20.01
N MET A 541 10.04 -19.69 -19.98
CA MET A 541 9.58 -18.66 -19.06
C MET A 541 8.51 -19.17 -18.07
N SER A 542 8.15 -20.45 -18.11
CA SER A 542 7.20 -21.09 -17.17
C SER A 542 7.91 -21.71 -15.97
#